data_30feada3c0550db8a0055353005a2568
#
_entry.id   30feada3c0550db8a0055353005a2568
#
_cell.length_a   1.000
_cell.length_b   1.000
_cell.length_c   1.000
_cell.angle_alpha   90.00
_cell.angle_beta   90.00
_cell.angle_gamma   90.00
#
_symmetry.space_group_name_H-M   'P 1'
#
loop_
_entity.id
_entity.type
_entity.pdbx_description
1 polymer ?
#
loop_
_entity_poly.entity_id
_entity_poly.type
_entity_poly.pdbx_seq_one_letter_code
_entity_poly.pdbx_strand_id
1 'polypeptide(L)'
;LHTTNIFGAPVFTYSYREAVIDGNLIDHEPPYQIKTKLNTEGIKWKKGERPKVYDPETNTIEELAELEDELKFDVESFNRAVITSPFNRTVIQELVKYIDPQSEEKTLIFAASDEHADTIVNLLFEEYEAIGVDVPQDAIKKITGKAYNPQELVRLYKNEKFPNIAVTVDLLTTGVNVPAITNLVFMRCTNSRILFEQMLGRATRKCEDIGKECFRIFDAVGIYDKLKDFTQMQTVVSNPKISFVQLANEFDYIESNGRKRLQVEQIIVKLHRKKGALDAEGQETFKQLACNKTPNELASFLRESKLSKSIELIKELNDLWVYLDELKPQQSKKIYYSEHVDELKETYRGYGKDNQKPEDYIESFKEFITENRNEIVALNVLYN
;
A
#
# COMPACT_ATOMS: atom_id res chain seq x y z
N LEU A 1 16.80 23.48 -8.99
CA LEU A 1 17.10 23.34 -10.41
C LEU A 1 16.16 22.28 -10.99
N HIS A 2 15.25 22.65 -11.88
CA HIS A 2 14.40 21.68 -12.58
C HIS A 2 15.20 21.02 -13.71
N THR A 3 15.12 19.70 -13.80
CA THR A 3 15.80 18.88 -14.81
C THR A 3 15.50 19.39 -16.24
N THR A 4 14.26 19.82 -16.47
CA THR A 4 13.81 20.43 -17.74
C THR A 4 14.54 21.70 -18.11
N ASN A 5 15.05 22.46 -17.13
CA ASN A 5 15.83 23.68 -17.39
C ASN A 5 17.27 23.37 -17.84
N ILE A 6 17.76 22.16 -17.59
CA ILE A 6 19.12 21.72 -17.94
C ILE A 6 19.11 20.88 -19.22
N PHE A 7 18.17 19.94 -19.33
CA PHE A 7 18.13 18.93 -20.38
C PHE A 7 16.99 19.14 -21.41
N GLY A 8 16.15 20.16 -21.22
CA GLY A 8 14.97 20.39 -22.07
C GLY A 8 13.78 19.50 -21.65
N ALA A 9 12.71 19.55 -22.43
CA ALA A 9 11.55 18.69 -22.22
C ALA A 9 11.90 17.22 -22.54
N PRO A 10 11.34 16.23 -21.80
CA PRO A 10 11.53 14.82 -22.10
C PRO A 10 11.09 14.51 -23.54
N VAL A 11 11.87 13.73 -24.26
CA VAL A 11 11.52 13.24 -25.62
C VAL A 11 10.39 12.21 -25.54
N PHE A 12 10.36 11.44 -24.44
CA PHE A 12 9.35 10.43 -24.16
C PHE A 12 9.14 10.32 -22.65
N THR A 13 7.89 10.15 -22.23
CA THR A 13 7.53 9.86 -20.84
C THR A 13 6.69 8.60 -20.80
N TYR A 14 7.02 7.69 -19.87
CA TYR A 14 6.25 6.48 -19.60
C TYR A 14 5.89 6.49 -18.11
N SER A 15 4.67 6.86 -17.82
CA SER A 15 4.21 7.03 -16.45
C SER A 15 3.98 5.70 -15.74
N TYR A 16 3.99 5.71 -14.41
CA TYR A 16 3.60 4.56 -13.59
C TYR A 16 2.22 4.03 -13.97
N ARG A 17 1.25 4.94 -14.15
CA ARG A 17 -0.11 4.60 -14.54
C ARG A 17 -0.14 3.84 -15.88
N GLU A 18 0.58 4.33 -16.89
CA GLU A 18 0.69 3.65 -18.19
C GLU A 18 1.32 2.26 -18.03
N ALA A 19 2.40 2.15 -17.24
CA ALA A 19 3.08 0.88 -17.00
C ALA A 19 2.19 -0.14 -16.25
N VAL A 20 1.31 0.31 -15.37
CA VAL A 20 0.31 -0.53 -14.69
C VAL A 20 -0.79 -0.97 -15.67
N ILE A 21 -1.29 -0.06 -16.50
CA ILE A 21 -2.30 -0.35 -17.52
C ILE A 21 -1.75 -1.30 -18.59
N ASP A 22 -0.48 -1.16 -18.96
CA ASP A 22 0.24 -2.08 -19.85
C ASP A 22 0.53 -3.44 -19.22
N GLY A 23 0.28 -3.54 -17.90
CA GLY A 23 0.60 -4.72 -17.14
C GLY A 23 2.12 -4.98 -17.02
N ASN A 24 2.96 -3.96 -17.14
CA ASN A 24 4.41 -4.07 -16.90
C ASN A 24 4.76 -3.88 -15.43
N LEU A 25 3.97 -3.10 -14.71
CA LEU A 25 4.05 -2.94 -13.26
C LEU A 25 2.73 -3.38 -12.61
N ILE A 26 2.75 -3.59 -11.32
CA ILE A 26 1.53 -3.84 -10.53
C ILE A 26 1.17 -2.62 -9.70
N ASP A 27 -0.14 -2.50 -9.48
CA ASP A 27 -0.74 -1.44 -8.69
C ASP A 27 -0.72 -1.78 -7.19
N HIS A 28 -0.90 -0.79 -6.35
CA HIS A 28 -1.12 -0.98 -4.93
C HIS A 28 -2.61 -0.90 -4.57
N GLU A 29 -2.95 -1.51 -3.46
CA GLU A 29 -4.24 -1.28 -2.82
C GLU A 29 -4.28 0.09 -2.13
N PRO A 30 -5.47 0.67 -1.87
CA PRO A 30 -5.58 1.83 -0.99
C PRO A 30 -4.81 1.60 0.31
N PRO A 31 -4.00 2.58 0.77
CA PRO A 31 -3.14 2.38 1.93
C PRO A 31 -3.91 2.10 3.20
N TYR A 32 -3.37 1.21 4.03
CA TYR A 32 -3.79 1.04 5.42
C TYR A 32 -3.19 2.18 6.25
N GLN A 33 -4.03 3.08 6.72
CA GLN A 33 -3.64 4.16 7.61
C GLN A 33 -3.73 3.69 9.06
N ILE A 34 -2.59 3.60 9.75
CA ILE A 34 -2.54 3.19 11.15
C ILE A 34 -2.55 4.46 12.01
N LYS A 35 -3.70 4.76 12.61
CA LYS A 35 -3.88 5.93 13.49
C LYS A 35 -3.80 5.52 14.95
N THR A 36 -2.88 6.15 15.66
CA THR A 36 -2.71 6.00 17.11
C THR A 36 -2.96 7.35 17.77
N LYS A 37 -3.12 7.36 19.09
CA LYS A 37 -3.24 8.62 19.83
C LYS A 37 -2.01 9.51 19.63
N LEU A 38 -0.82 8.92 19.69
CA LEU A 38 0.42 9.69 19.60
C LEU A 38 0.66 10.26 18.20
N ASN A 39 0.40 9.52 17.11
CA ASN A 39 0.61 10.06 15.78
C ASN A 39 -0.46 11.07 15.35
N THR A 40 -1.61 11.09 16.04
CA THR A 40 -2.70 12.03 15.78
C THR A 40 -2.55 13.31 16.61
N GLU A 41 -2.23 13.18 17.91
CA GLU A 41 -2.20 14.29 18.87
C GLU A 41 -0.79 14.87 19.07
N GLY A 42 0.26 14.12 18.66
CA GLY A 42 1.65 14.43 18.96
C GLY A 42 2.01 14.14 20.43
N ILE A 43 3.26 14.37 20.75
CA ILE A 43 3.79 14.27 22.12
C ILE A 43 3.98 15.67 22.66
N LYS A 44 3.43 15.94 23.84
CA LYS A 44 3.48 17.24 24.48
C LYS A 44 3.91 17.12 25.93
N TRP A 45 4.90 17.93 26.30
CA TRP A 45 5.26 18.18 27.69
C TRP A 45 4.85 19.58 28.06
N LYS A 46 4.17 19.72 29.18
CA LYS A 46 3.75 21.02 29.71
C LYS A 46 4.93 21.74 30.38
N LYS A 47 4.80 23.06 30.50
CA LYS A 47 5.69 23.84 31.36
C LYS A 47 5.75 23.27 32.77
N GLY A 48 6.99 23.11 33.31
CA GLY A 48 7.24 22.53 34.63
C GLY A 48 7.41 21.00 34.63
N GLU A 49 7.17 20.32 33.53
CA GLU A 49 7.49 18.88 33.40
C GLU A 49 8.97 18.67 33.12
N ARG A 50 9.50 17.48 33.48
CA ARG A 50 10.87 17.07 33.29
C ARG A 50 10.96 15.97 32.25
N PRO A 51 11.21 16.27 30.98
CA PRO A 51 11.37 15.25 29.95
C PRO A 51 12.66 14.46 30.16
N LYS A 52 12.65 13.20 29.70
CA LYS A 52 13.82 12.35 29.67
C LYS A 52 14.50 12.44 28.31
N VAL A 53 15.82 12.48 28.30
CA VAL A 53 16.65 12.49 27.10
C VAL A 53 17.50 11.22 27.08
N TYR A 54 17.56 10.58 25.95
CA TYR A 54 18.41 9.43 25.69
C TYR A 54 19.72 9.92 25.05
N ASP A 55 20.84 9.55 25.65
CA ASP A 55 22.18 9.78 25.10
C ASP A 55 22.67 8.50 24.38
N PRO A 56 22.80 8.54 23.04
CA PRO A 56 23.24 7.38 22.28
C PRO A 56 24.75 7.03 22.49
N GLU A 57 25.55 7.97 22.96
CA GLU A 57 26.99 7.71 23.21
C GLU A 57 27.21 6.92 24.49
N THR A 58 26.48 7.25 25.55
CA THR A 58 26.56 6.60 26.86
C THR A 58 25.54 5.49 27.05
N ASN A 59 24.56 5.38 26.17
CA ASN A 59 23.40 4.48 26.29
C ASN A 59 22.62 4.69 27.59
N THR A 60 22.53 5.92 28.06
CA THR A 60 21.88 6.30 29.32
C THR A 60 20.67 7.19 29.05
N ILE A 61 19.71 7.14 29.99
CA ILE A 61 18.56 8.05 29.99
C ILE A 61 18.73 9.01 31.15
N GLU A 62 18.78 10.30 30.85
CA GLU A 62 18.88 11.37 31.82
C GLU A 62 17.58 12.19 31.88
N GLU A 63 17.21 12.62 33.09
CA GLU A 63 16.09 13.52 33.31
C GLU A 63 16.56 14.97 33.20
N LEU A 64 15.91 15.76 32.34
CA LEU A 64 16.23 17.17 32.19
C LEU A 64 15.67 18.02 33.35
N ALA A 65 16.14 19.25 33.44
CA ALA A 65 15.54 20.26 34.29
C ALA A 65 14.09 20.54 33.86
N GLU A 66 13.32 21.16 34.75
CA GLU A 66 11.94 21.58 34.46
C GLU A 66 11.88 22.48 33.23
N LEU A 67 10.92 22.20 32.32
CA LEU A 67 10.72 23.00 31.12
C LEU A 67 10.22 24.40 31.47
N GLU A 68 10.85 25.40 30.87
CA GLU A 68 10.41 26.80 30.99
C GLU A 68 9.16 27.09 30.16
N ASP A 69 8.98 26.34 29.03
CA ASP A 69 7.84 26.41 28.10
C ASP A 69 7.32 25.04 27.69
N GLU A 70 6.16 24.99 27.04
CA GLU A 70 5.59 23.78 26.47
C GLU A 70 6.49 23.24 25.34
N LEU A 71 6.80 21.94 25.37
CA LEU A 71 7.55 21.24 24.33
C LEU A 71 6.62 20.28 23.58
N LYS A 72 6.56 20.41 22.26
CA LYS A 72 5.70 19.58 21.38
C LYS A 72 6.52 18.90 20.28
N PHE A 73 6.21 17.62 20.04
CA PHE A 73 6.73 16.87 18.90
C PHE A 73 5.58 16.26 18.12
N ASP A 74 5.53 16.56 16.83
CA ASP A 74 4.61 15.92 15.89
C ASP A 74 5.22 14.61 15.33
N VAL A 75 4.39 13.76 14.71
CA VAL A 75 4.77 12.45 14.17
C VAL A 75 6.01 12.48 13.27
N GLU A 76 6.29 13.59 12.61
CA GLU A 76 7.49 13.77 11.77
C GLU A 76 8.81 13.68 12.56
N SER A 77 8.74 13.99 13.85
CA SER A 77 9.87 13.96 14.76
C SER A 77 10.09 12.59 15.44
N PHE A 78 9.11 11.67 15.32
CA PHE A 78 9.17 10.37 15.98
C PHE A 78 10.35 9.54 15.48
N ASN A 79 11.02 8.90 16.45
CA ASN A 79 12.22 8.08 16.26
C ASN A 79 13.41 8.79 15.58
N ARG A 80 13.35 10.15 15.56
CA ARG A 80 14.47 11.03 15.17
C ARG A 80 14.83 12.01 16.27
N ALA A 81 13.87 12.85 16.67
CA ALA A 81 14.04 13.84 17.74
C ALA A 81 13.43 13.36 19.06
N VAL A 82 12.47 12.43 19.01
CA VAL A 82 11.87 11.82 20.20
C VAL A 82 11.69 10.32 19.96
N ILE A 83 12.24 9.48 20.84
CA ILE A 83 12.07 8.03 20.81
C ILE A 83 10.72 7.68 21.44
N THR A 84 9.90 6.89 20.74
CA THR A 84 8.52 6.60 21.14
C THR A 84 8.27 5.09 21.13
N SER A 85 8.76 4.39 22.16
CA SER A 85 8.52 2.94 22.30
C SER A 85 7.03 2.56 22.31
N PRO A 86 6.12 3.29 22.99
CA PRO A 86 4.69 2.96 22.96
C PRO A 86 4.08 3.06 21.54
N PHE A 87 4.43 4.10 20.79
CA PHE A 87 3.99 4.25 19.40
C PHE A 87 4.49 3.08 18.54
N ASN A 88 5.78 2.77 18.61
CA ASN A 88 6.36 1.68 17.83
C ASN A 88 5.68 0.35 18.15
N ARG A 89 5.45 0.06 19.44
CA ARG A 89 4.76 -1.16 19.89
C ARG A 89 3.32 -1.23 19.37
N THR A 90 2.55 -0.16 19.50
CA THR A 90 1.16 -0.11 19.02
C THR A 90 1.07 -0.34 17.50
N VAL A 91 1.99 0.24 16.73
CA VAL A 91 2.04 0.02 15.26
C VAL A 91 2.40 -1.43 14.94
N ILE A 92 3.40 -2.01 15.63
CA ILE A 92 3.80 -3.41 15.38
C ILE A 92 2.70 -4.38 15.78
N GLN A 93 2.00 -4.16 16.90
CA GLN A 93 0.83 -4.96 17.32
C GLN A 93 -0.27 -4.99 16.25
N GLU A 94 -0.45 -3.90 15.52
CA GLU A 94 -1.38 -3.89 14.40
C GLU A 94 -0.82 -4.63 13.19
N LEU A 95 0.46 -4.41 12.84
CA LEU A 95 1.09 -5.01 11.66
C LEU A 95 1.16 -6.53 11.68
N VAL A 96 1.43 -7.14 12.86
CA VAL A 96 1.54 -8.60 12.99
C VAL A 96 0.23 -9.34 12.68
N LYS A 97 -0.89 -8.64 12.65
CA LYS A 97 -2.20 -9.20 12.24
C LYS A 97 -2.31 -9.40 10.72
N TYR A 98 -1.52 -8.70 9.93
CA TYR A 98 -1.59 -8.67 8.46
C TYR A 98 -0.41 -9.34 7.78
N ILE A 99 0.72 -9.46 8.45
CA ILE A 99 1.98 -9.94 7.89
C ILE A 99 2.29 -11.32 8.47
N ASP A 100 2.41 -12.32 7.61
CA ASP A 100 2.79 -13.68 8.01
C ASP A 100 4.32 -13.84 7.94
N PRO A 101 5.01 -14.09 9.09
CA PRO A 101 6.47 -14.24 9.13
C PRO A 101 6.96 -15.55 8.51
N GLN A 102 6.07 -16.45 8.10
CA GLN A 102 6.40 -17.70 7.42
C GLN A 102 6.07 -17.71 5.93
N SER A 103 5.46 -16.61 5.44
CA SER A 103 5.07 -16.46 4.04
C SER A 103 6.26 -16.39 3.08
N GLU A 104 6.03 -16.68 1.81
CA GLU A 104 6.96 -16.38 0.72
C GLU A 104 6.84 -14.91 0.25
N GLU A 105 5.76 -14.23 0.61
CA GLU A 105 5.61 -12.79 0.44
C GLU A 105 6.66 -12.05 1.27
N LYS A 106 7.25 -11.01 0.69
CA LYS A 106 8.24 -10.20 1.40
C LYS A 106 7.68 -8.87 1.86
N THR A 107 8.09 -8.49 3.05
CA THR A 107 7.74 -7.23 3.69
C THR A 107 8.97 -6.34 3.81
N LEU A 108 8.83 -5.07 3.46
CA LEU A 108 9.86 -4.06 3.62
C LEU A 108 9.38 -2.94 4.53
N ILE A 109 10.04 -2.78 5.68
CA ILE A 109 9.72 -1.77 6.69
C ILE A 109 10.78 -0.67 6.66
N PHE A 110 10.34 0.58 6.50
CA PHE A 110 11.20 1.75 6.48
C PHE A 110 11.29 2.39 7.86
N ALA A 111 12.45 2.26 8.50
CA ALA A 111 12.77 2.83 9.80
C ALA A 111 13.38 4.23 9.68
N ALA A 112 13.29 5.04 10.74
CA ALA A 112 13.84 6.39 10.80
C ALA A 112 15.36 6.43 11.00
N SER A 113 15.90 5.48 11.76
CA SER A 113 17.34 5.33 12.08
C SER A 113 17.71 3.86 12.20
N ASP A 114 19.00 3.58 12.35
CA ASP A 114 19.54 2.22 12.55
C ASP A 114 19.05 1.64 13.89
N GLU A 115 19.05 2.43 14.93
CA GLU A 115 18.58 2.08 16.29
C GLU A 115 17.05 1.84 16.28
N HIS A 116 16.32 2.64 15.51
CA HIS A 116 14.88 2.41 15.31
C HIS A 116 14.63 1.09 14.58
N ALA A 117 15.50 0.72 13.62
CA ALA A 117 15.38 -0.57 12.93
C ALA A 117 15.61 -1.75 13.89
N ASP A 118 16.57 -1.66 14.83
CA ASP A 118 16.74 -2.67 15.88
C ASP A 118 15.51 -2.77 16.78
N THR A 119 14.96 -1.63 17.19
CA THR A 119 13.73 -1.59 18.00
C THR A 119 12.57 -2.30 17.29
N ILE A 120 12.37 -2.03 15.99
CA ILE A 120 11.30 -2.68 15.20
C ILE A 120 11.52 -4.19 15.11
N VAL A 121 12.75 -4.65 14.85
CA VAL A 121 13.06 -6.08 14.78
C VAL A 121 12.73 -6.78 16.09
N ASN A 122 13.16 -6.22 17.22
CA ASN A 122 12.89 -6.80 18.55
C ASN A 122 11.38 -6.83 18.84
N LEU A 123 10.66 -5.72 18.58
CA LEU A 123 9.22 -5.66 18.77
C LEU A 123 8.46 -6.65 17.89
N LEU A 124 8.89 -6.89 16.66
CA LEU A 124 8.25 -7.89 15.80
C LEU A 124 8.35 -9.29 16.41
N PHE A 125 9.52 -9.69 16.91
CA PHE A 125 9.67 -10.99 17.59
C PHE A 125 8.79 -11.08 18.84
N GLU A 126 8.82 -10.04 19.71
CA GLU A 126 8.02 -9.99 20.94
C GLU A 126 6.51 -10.09 20.63
N GLU A 127 6.01 -9.33 19.67
CA GLU A 127 4.57 -9.28 19.40
C GLU A 127 4.07 -10.52 18.64
N TYR A 128 4.90 -11.16 17.79
CA TYR A 128 4.54 -12.47 17.22
C TYR A 128 4.52 -13.56 18.30
N GLU A 129 5.48 -13.57 19.22
CA GLU A 129 5.49 -14.50 20.35
C GLU A 129 4.25 -14.29 21.23
N ALA A 130 3.86 -13.04 21.52
CA ALA A 130 2.70 -12.70 22.33
C ALA A 130 1.38 -13.21 21.74
N ILE A 131 1.27 -13.31 20.41
CA ILE A 131 0.09 -13.87 19.72
C ILE A 131 0.24 -15.37 19.40
N GLY A 132 1.31 -16.01 19.87
CA GLY A 132 1.54 -17.45 19.71
C GLY A 132 1.96 -17.87 18.29
N VAL A 133 2.53 -16.96 17.50
CA VAL A 133 3.06 -17.25 16.16
C VAL A 133 4.54 -17.58 16.27
N ASP A 134 4.91 -18.77 15.80
CA ASP A 134 6.30 -19.18 15.73
C ASP A 134 7.02 -18.44 14.57
N VAL A 135 8.09 -17.73 14.89
CA VAL A 135 8.86 -16.95 13.94
C VAL A 135 10.24 -17.60 13.73
N PRO A 136 10.56 -18.07 12.51
CA PRO A 136 11.89 -18.55 12.21
C PRO A 136 12.95 -17.47 12.53
N GLN A 137 14.05 -17.87 13.14
CA GLN A 137 15.13 -16.94 13.59
C GLN A 137 15.65 -16.05 12.45
N ASP A 138 15.60 -16.56 11.22
CA ASP A 138 16.07 -15.85 10.03
C ASP A 138 14.97 -15.10 9.28
N ALA A 139 13.73 -15.16 9.74
CA ALA A 139 12.59 -14.54 9.04
C ALA A 139 12.63 -13.01 9.07
N ILE A 140 13.10 -12.41 10.17
CA ILE A 140 13.11 -10.97 10.37
C ILE A 140 14.57 -10.50 10.51
N LYS A 141 15.00 -9.59 9.64
CA LYS A 141 16.38 -9.05 9.68
C LYS A 141 16.40 -7.54 9.47
N LYS A 142 17.30 -6.88 10.23
CA LYS A 142 17.73 -5.52 9.91
C LYS A 142 18.68 -5.55 8.71
N ILE A 143 18.36 -4.80 7.66
CA ILE A 143 19.15 -4.67 6.43
C ILE A 143 19.47 -3.20 6.19
N THR A 144 20.54 -2.72 6.83
CA THR A 144 21.02 -1.34 6.76
C THR A 144 22.49 -1.31 6.38
N GLY A 145 23.01 -0.14 6.01
CA GLY A 145 24.43 0.01 5.69
C GLY A 145 25.38 -0.26 6.86
N LYS A 146 24.88 -0.22 8.10
CA LYS A 146 25.63 -0.52 9.34
C LYS A 146 25.53 -2.00 9.77
N ALA A 147 24.69 -2.80 9.14
CA ALA A 147 24.53 -4.21 9.47
C ALA A 147 25.81 -5.02 9.17
N TYR A 148 25.99 -6.14 9.87
CA TYR A 148 27.07 -7.06 9.53
C TYR A 148 26.80 -7.70 8.16
N ASN A 149 27.77 -7.56 7.24
CA ASN A 149 27.68 -8.06 5.85
C ASN A 149 26.36 -7.69 5.11
N PRO A 150 26.08 -6.40 4.89
CA PRO A 150 24.81 -5.95 4.36
C PRO A 150 24.53 -6.47 2.96
N GLN A 151 25.55 -6.71 2.14
CA GLN A 151 25.39 -7.23 0.78
C GLN A 151 24.88 -8.68 0.79
N GLU A 152 25.35 -9.51 1.72
CA GLU A 152 24.87 -10.87 1.88
C GLU A 152 23.42 -10.90 2.39
N LEU A 153 23.06 -10.04 3.34
CA LEU A 153 21.68 -9.90 3.79
C LEU A 153 20.75 -9.48 2.66
N VAL A 154 21.17 -8.57 1.79
CA VAL A 154 20.41 -8.19 0.57
C VAL A 154 20.27 -9.37 -0.38
N ARG A 155 21.34 -10.16 -0.57
CA ARG A 155 21.32 -11.35 -1.43
C ARG A 155 20.32 -12.39 -0.89
N LEU A 156 20.37 -12.68 0.41
CA LEU A 156 19.43 -13.60 1.07
C LEU A 156 18.00 -13.08 0.96
N TYR A 157 17.76 -11.81 1.27
CA TYR A 157 16.42 -11.21 1.16
C TYR A 157 15.85 -11.28 -0.24
N LYS A 158 16.71 -11.21 -1.27
CA LYS A 158 16.29 -11.28 -2.66
C LYS A 158 15.99 -12.70 -3.12
N ASN A 159 16.83 -13.68 -2.77
CA ASN A 159 16.89 -14.98 -3.46
C ASN A 159 16.38 -16.14 -2.60
N GLU A 160 16.38 -16.00 -1.27
CA GLU A 160 15.98 -17.06 -0.36
C GLU A 160 14.58 -16.78 0.23
N LYS A 161 13.90 -17.80 0.75
CA LYS A 161 12.64 -17.62 1.47
C LYS A 161 12.82 -16.67 2.65
N PHE A 162 13.87 -16.85 3.45
CA PHE A 162 14.20 -15.99 4.58
C PHE A 162 15.48 -15.16 4.34
N PRO A 163 15.54 -13.92 4.87
CA PRO A 163 14.48 -13.22 5.56
C PRO A 163 13.31 -12.87 4.63
N ASN A 164 12.09 -12.90 5.16
CA ASN A 164 10.91 -12.42 4.45
C ASN A 164 10.43 -11.05 4.98
N ILE A 165 10.86 -10.64 6.17
CA ILE A 165 10.63 -9.30 6.71
C ILE A 165 11.98 -8.59 6.86
N ALA A 166 12.17 -7.53 6.09
CA ALA A 166 13.36 -6.68 6.14
C ALA A 166 13.02 -5.32 6.74
N VAL A 167 13.81 -4.89 7.74
CA VAL A 167 13.74 -3.53 8.29
C VAL A 167 14.95 -2.75 7.81
N THR A 168 14.70 -1.63 7.12
CA THR A 168 15.77 -0.84 6.49
C THR A 168 15.62 0.65 6.78
N VAL A 169 16.72 1.39 6.66
CA VAL A 169 16.71 2.86 6.64
C VAL A 169 16.80 3.35 5.20
N ASP A 170 17.89 3.07 4.50
CA ASP A 170 18.16 3.58 3.15
C ASP A 170 18.68 2.53 2.17
N LEU A 171 19.31 1.45 2.63
CA LEU A 171 20.03 0.51 1.77
C LEU A 171 19.16 -0.11 0.67
N LEU A 172 17.91 -0.44 0.98
CA LEU A 172 16.96 -1.03 0.03
C LEU A 172 16.16 0.02 -0.77
N THR A 173 16.45 1.32 -0.62
CA THR A 173 15.79 2.37 -1.39
C THR A 173 16.37 2.51 -2.81
N THR A 174 17.60 2.06 -3.04
CA THR A 174 18.29 2.16 -4.34
C THR A 174 18.76 0.79 -4.86
N GLY A 175 18.57 0.55 -6.15
CA GLY A 175 19.23 -0.52 -6.92
C GLY A 175 18.83 -1.97 -6.63
N VAL A 176 18.15 -2.29 -5.54
CA VAL A 176 17.80 -3.67 -5.17
C VAL A 176 16.51 -4.12 -5.86
N ASN A 177 16.56 -5.23 -6.57
CA ASN A 177 15.42 -5.83 -7.25
C ASN A 177 14.91 -7.05 -6.46
N VAL A 178 13.77 -6.91 -5.75
CA VAL A 178 13.09 -7.98 -5.00
C VAL A 178 11.62 -8.00 -5.41
N PRO A 179 11.25 -8.78 -6.45
CA PRO A 179 9.88 -8.78 -6.97
C PRO A 179 8.83 -9.25 -5.95
N ALA A 180 9.21 -10.15 -5.04
CA ALA A 180 8.32 -10.74 -4.04
C ALA A 180 7.88 -9.76 -2.92
N ILE A 181 8.31 -8.50 -2.93
CA ILE A 181 7.84 -7.49 -1.96
C ILE A 181 6.37 -7.19 -2.22
N THR A 182 5.51 -7.60 -1.30
CA THR A 182 4.05 -7.37 -1.32
C THR A 182 3.58 -6.40 -0.25
N ASN A 183 4.41 -6.12 0.75
CA ASN A 183 4.06 -5.20 1.83
C ASN A 183 5.14 -4.13 1.99
N LEU A 184 4.72 -2.87 1.96
CA LEU A 184 5.54 -1.72 2.32
C LEU A 184 5.00 -1.10 3.61
N VAL A 185 5.86 -0.89 4.58
CA VAL A 185 5.50 -0.30 5.87
C VAL A 185 6.29 0.99 6.10
N PHE A 186 5.59 2.09 6.27
CA PHE A 186 6.19 3.39 6.54
C PHE A 186 6.14 3.71 8.03
N MET A 187 7.28 3.60 8.72
CA MET A 187 7.49 4.03 10.11
C MET A 187 8.45 5.23 10.17
N ARG A 188 8.73 5.86 9.03
CA ARG A 188 9.49 7.11 8.91
C ARG A 188 8.81 8.10 8.00
N CYS A 189 8.83 9.37 8.35
CA CYS A 189 8.43 10.46 7.46
C CYS A 189 9.56 10.85 6.50
N THR A 190 9.18 11.28 5.31
CA THR A 190 10.05 12.02 4.39
C THR A 190 9.26 13.14 3.71
N ASN A 191 9.95 14.23 3.40
CA ASN A 191 9.40 15.34 2.61
C ASN A 191 9.83 15.25 1.14
N SER A 192 10.64 14.25 0.79
CA SER A 192 11.13 14.05 -0.57
C SER A 192 10.18 13.16 -1.36
N ARG A 193 9.51 13.74 -2.37
CA ARG A 193 8.70 13.00 -3.34
C ARG A 193 9.51 11.90 -4.02
N ILE A 194 10.74 12.21 -4.44
CA ILE A 194 11.60 11.26 -5.15
C ILE A 194 11.92 10.05 -4.27
N LEU A 195 12.26 10.27 -2.99
CA LEU A 195 12.53 9.18 -2.07
C LEU A 195 11.27 8.34 -1.82
N PHE A 196 10.10 8.98 -1.66
CA PHE A 196 8.83 8.28 -1.50
C PHE A 196 8.49 7.40 -2.72
N GLU A 197 8.64 7.94 -3.95
CA GLU A 197 8.42 7.18 -5.19
C GLU A 197 9.44 6.03 -5.34
N GLN A 198 10.68 6.21 -4.91
CA GLN A 198 11.68 5.14 -4.86
C GLN A 198 11.29 4.02 -3.86
N MET A 199 10.73 4.39 -2.72
CA MET A 199 10.21 3.45 -1.72
C MET A 199 9.01 2.67 -2.26
N LEU A 200 8.03 3.34 -2.88
CA LEU A 200 6.89 2.69 -3.55
C LEU A 200 7.36 1.77 -4.68
N GLY A 201 8.30 2.22 -5.48
CA GLY A 201 8.84 1.48 -6.62
C GLY A 201 9.49 0.13 -6.26
N ARG A 202 9.79 -0.12 -4.97
CA ARG A 202 10.30 -1.44 -4.54
C ARG A 202 9.28 -2.55 -4.69
N ALA A 203 8.00 -2.25 -4.57
CA ALA A 203 6.92 -3.24 -4.61
C ALA A 203 6.14 -3.28 -5.94
N THR A 204 6.44 -2.41 -6.90
CA THR A 204 5.68 -2.34 -8.17
C THR A 204 5.95 -3.49 -9.15
N ARG A 205 6.95 -4.32 -8.91
CA ARG A 205 7.34 -5.39 -9.82
C ARG A 205 6.43 -6.60 -9.70
N LYS A 206 6.19 -7.25 -10.83
CA LYS A 206 5.50 -8.53 -10.89
C LYS A 206 6.32 -9.63 -10.25
N CYS A 207 5.65 -10.60 -9.65
CA CYS A 207 6.22 -11.84 -9.14
C CYS A 207 5.21 -12.96 -9.38
N GLU A 208 5.36 -13.68 -10.47
CA GLU A 208 4.44 -14.76 -10.86
C GLU A 208 4.59 -15.96 -9.92
N ASP A 209 5.81 -16.19 -9.40
CA ASP A 209 6.13 -17.32 -8.52
C ASP A 209 5.26 -17.36 -7.25
N ILE A 210 4.85 -16.22 -6.73
CA ILE A 210 3.99 -16.10 -5.55
C ILE A 210 2.57 -15.60 -5.89
N GLY A 211 2.21 -15.55 -7.18
CA GLY A 211 0.89 -15.07 -7.62
C GLY A 211 0.60 -13.61 -7.22
N LYS A 212 1.60 -12.74 -7.21
CA LYS A 212 1.48 -11.36 -6.76
C LYS A 212 0.57 -10.54 -7.69
N GLU A 213 -0.62 -10.19 -7.23
CA GLU A 213 -1.62 -9.41 -7.97
C GLU A 213 -1.52 -7.90 -7.72
N CYS A 214 -1.19 -7.51 -6.50
CA CYS A 214 -1.03 -6.12 -6.04
C CYS A 214 -0.05 -6.06 -4.86
N PHE A 215 0.23 -4.87 -4.36
CA PHE A 215 0.97 -4.72 -3.11
C PHE A 215 0.21 -3.83 -2.12
N ARG A 216 0.51 -3.98 -0.84
CA ARG A 216 -0.13 -3.27 0.27
C ARG A 216 0.82 -2.24 0.85
N ILE A 217 0.27 -1.12 1.26
CA ILE A 217 0.98 -0.03 1.93
C ILE A 217 0.40 0.10 3.33
N PHE A 218 1.25 0.06 4.35
CA PHE A 218 0.91 0.36 5.74
C PHE A 218 1.59 1.67 6.13
N ASP A 219 0.81 2.69 6.42
CA ASP A 219 1.30 4.02 6.71
C ASP A 219 0.98 4.39 8.18
N ALA A 220 2.01 4.34 9.02
CA ALA A 220 1.90 4.71 10.43
C ALA A 220 2.27 6.19 10.70
N VAL A 221 2.69 6.94 9.69
CA VAL A 221 3.24 8.30 9.85
C VAL A 221 2.58 9.33 8.95
N GLY A 222 1.53 8.94 8.19
CA GLY A 222 0.78 9.84 7.31
C GLY A 222 1.55 10.34 6.08
N ILE A 223 2.61 9.62 5.67
CA ILE A 223 3.46 10.02 4.54
C ILE A 223 2.71 9.93 3.21
N TYR A 224 1.84 8.93 3.05
CA TYR A 224 1.08 8.74 1.83
C TYR A 224 0.10 9.90 1.60
N ASP A 225 -0.67 10.27 2.62
CA ASP A 225 -1.60 11.39 2.54
C ASP A 225 -0.89 12.71 2.28
N LYS A 226 0.29 12.90 2.86
CA LYS A 226 1.10 14.10 2.68
C LYS A 226 1.63 14.26 1.25
N LEU A 227 1.99 13.15 0.59
CA LEU A 227 2.67 13.17 -0.70
C LEU A 227 1.81 12.70 -1.87
N LYS A 228 0.59 12.19 -1.65
CA LYS A 228 -0.29 11.65 -2.70
C LYS A 228 -0.60 12.66 -3.82
N ASP A 229 -0.79 13.92 -3.47
CA ASP A 229 -1.10 14.97 -4.45
C ASP A 229 0.12 15.35 -5.32
N PHE A 230 1.32 14.99 -4.88
CA PHE A 230 2.59 15.28 -5.56
C PHE A 230 3.17 14.08 -6.29
N THR A 231 2.75 12.86 -5.94
CA THR A 231 3.25 11.63 -6.59
C THR A 231 2.51 11.33 -7.87
N GLN A 232 3.23 10.79 -8.85
CA GLN A 232 2.64 10.23 -10.08
C GLN A 232 2.24 8.76 -9.92
N MET A 233 2.53 8.14 -8.76
CA MET A 233 2.26 6.73 -8.47
C MET A 233 0.94 6.58 -7.69
N GLN A 234 -0.13 7.17 -8.19
CA GLN A 234 -1.47 6.97 -7.64
C GLN A 234 -2.05 5.63 -8.13
N THR A 235 -2.88 5.00 -7.31
CA THR A 235 -3.56 3.76 -7.69
C THR A 235 -4.49 3.96 -8.88
N VAL A 236 -4.57 2.96 -9.73
CA VAL A 236 -5.51 2.93 -10.86
C VAL A 236 -6.87 2.40 -10.42
N VAL A 237 -6.89 1.39 -9.54
CA VAL A 237 -8.12 0.78 -9.02
C VAL A 237 -8.48 1.42 -7.68
N SER A 238 -9.43 2.33 -7.70
CA SER A 238 -9.87 3.09 -6.52
C SER A 238 -10.56 2.21 -5.47
N ASN A 239 -11.32 1.20 -5.91
CA ASN A 239 -11.99 0.24 -5.04
C ASN A 239 -11.61 -1.20 -5.41
N PRO A 240 -10.74 -1.87 -4.65
CA PRO A 240 -10.32 -3.25 -4.97
C PRO A 240 -11.44 -4.28 -4.79
N LYS A 241 -12.51 -3.96 -4.05
CA LYS A 241 -13.66 -4.86 -3.85
C LYS A 241 -14.73 -4.76 -4.94
N ILE A 242 -14.68 -3.74 -5.82
CA ILE A 242 -15.65 -3.60 -6.91
C ILE A 242 -15.58 -4.82 -7.84
N SER A 243 -16.71 -5.41 -8.17
CA SER A 243 -16.75 -6.58 -9.06
C SER A 243 -16.53 -6.19 -10.54
N PHE A 244 -16.10 -7.14 -11.37
CA PHE A 244 -16.05 -6.93 -12.82
C PHE A 244 -17.44 -6.70 -13.40
N VAL A 245 -18.43 -7.47 -12.92
CA VAL A 245 -19.84 -7.32 -13.34
C VAL A 245 -20.34 -5.92 -13.04
N GLN A 246 -20.06 -5.38 -11.85
CA GLN A 246 -20.43 -4.01 -11.50
C GLN A 246 -19.77 -3.00 -12.43
N LEU A 247 -18.44 -3.08 -12.64
CA LEU A 247 -17.73 -2.19 -13.56
C LEU A 247 -18.27 -2.25 -15.00
N ALA A 248 -18.66 -3.44 -15.47
CA ALA A 248 -19.22 -3.61 -16.81
C ALA A 248 -20.63 -2.98 -16.94
N ASN A 249 -21.44 -3.06 -15.90
CA ASN A 249 -22.82 -2.54 -15.91
C ASN A 249 -22.90 -1.01 -15.71
N GLU A 250 -21.90 -0.40 -15.07
CA GLU A 250 -21.89 1.04 -14.80
C GLU A 250 -21.67 1.92 -16.04
N PHE A 251 -21.24 1.37 -17.20
CA PHE A 251 -21.02 2.17 -18.42
C PHE A 251 -22.24 2.91 -18.91
N ASP A 252 -23.45 2.41 -18.64
CA ASP A 252 -24.69 3.04 -19.06
C ASP A 252 -24.99 4.33 -18.28
N TYR A 253 -24.45 4.44 -17.08
CA TYR A 253 -24.66 5.57 -16.17
C TYR A 253 -23.52 6.61 -16.23
N ILE A 254 -22.46 6.34 -17.01
CA ILE A 254 -21.32 7.26 -17.17
C ILE A 254 -21.47 8.05 -18.46
N GLU A 255 -21.68 9.36 -18.38
CA GLU A 255 -21.83 10.22 -19.57
C GLU A 255 -20.46 10.59 -20.18
N SER A 256 -19.46 10.95 -19.34
CA SER A 256 -18.17 11.45 -19.80
C SER A 256 -17.30 10.35 -20.41
N ASN A 257 -16.83 10.56 -21.65
CA ASN A 257 -15.87 9.66 -22.31
C ASN A 257 -14.57 9.49 -21.53
N GLY A 258 -14.11 10.53 -20.82
CA GLY A 258 -12.95 10.45 -19.96
C GLY A 258 -13.17 9.46 -18.79
N ARG A 259 -14.33 9.53 -18.12
CA ARG A 259 -14.68 8.59 -17.05
C ARG A 259 -14.88 7.17 -17.58
N LYS A 260 -15.52 7.01 -18.75
CA LYS A 260 -15.64 5.70 -19.43
C LYS A 260 -14.25 5.11 -19.71
N ARG A 261 -13.28 5.92 -20.14
CA ARG A 261 -11.91 5.44 -20.36
C ARG A 261 -11.24 4.99 -19.06
N LEU A 262 -11.38 5.75 -17.99
CA LEU A 262 -10.89 5.35 -16.65
C LEU A 262 -11.50 4.03 -16.18
N GLN A 263 -12.78 3.79 -16.46
CA GLN A 263 -13.47 2.53 -16.15
C GLN A 263 -12.90 1.36 -16.93
N VAL A 264 -12.63 1.52 -18.22
CA VAL A 264 -11.94 0.51 -19.04
C VAL A 264 -10.55 0.20 -18.46
N GLU A 265 -9.80 1.21 -18.06
CA GLU A 265 -8.48 1.04 -17.43
C GLU A 265 -8.55 0.27 -16.12
N GLN A 266 -9.57 0.50 -15.29
CA GLN A 266 -9.81 -0.27 -14.06
C GLN A 266 -10.07 -1.75 -14.37
N ILE A 267 -10.87 -2.06 -15.39
CA ILE A 267 -11.13 -3.44 -15.83
C ILE A 267 -9.83 -4.10 -16.28
N ILE A 268 -8.99 -3.41 -17.07
CA ILE A 268 -7.70 -3.93 -17.54
C ILE A 268 -6.79 -4.26 -16.35
N VAL A 269 -6.66 -3.35 -15.39
CA VAL A 269 -5.80 -3.58 -14.21
C VAL A 269 -6.31 -4.74 -13.35
N LYS A 270 -7.64 -4.82 -13.13
CA LYS A 270 -8.23 -5.97 -12.42
C LYS A 270 -8.01 -7.29 -13.16
N LEU A 271 -8.08 -7.27 -14.51
CA LEU A 271 -7.81 -8.43 -15.34
C LEU A 271 -6.36 -8.92 -15.17
N HIS A 272 -5.39 -8.00 -15.16
CA HIS A 272 -3.99 -8.34 -14.88
C HIS A 272 -3.79 -8.94 -13.49
N ARG A 273 -4.52 -8.45 -12.47
CA ARG A 273 -4.47 -9.01 -11.10
C ARG A 273 -4.99 -10.45 -11.05
N LYS A 274 -6.13 -10.73 -11.74
CA LYS A 274 -6.74 -12.06 -11.75
C LYS A 274 -6.00 -13.09 -12.60
N LYS A 275 -5.17 -12.65 -13.54
CA LYS A 275 -4.41 -13.54 -14.43
C LYS A 275 -3.59 -14.59 -13.66
N GLY A 276 -2.97 -14.21 -12.53
CA GLY A 276 -2.16 -15.10 -11.69
C GLY A 276 -2.96 -16.18 -10.96
N ALA A 277 -4.28 -16.02 -10.86
CA ALA A 277 -5.17 -17.02 -10.24
C ALA A 277 -5.70 -18.09 -11.24
N LEU A 278 -5.39 -17.93 -12.54
CA LEU A 278 -5.82 -18.86 -13.59
C LEU A 278 -4.77 -19.99 -13.74
N ASP A 279 -5.14 -21.21 -13.36
CA ASP A 279 -4.41 -22.41 -13.72
C ASP A 279 -4.62 -22.79 -15.20
N ALA A 280 -4.11 -23.93 -15.64
CA ALA A 280 -4.22 -24.36 -17.04
C ALA A 280 -5.66 -24.53 -17.51
N GLU A 281 -6.56 -25.07 -16.67
CA GLU A 281 -7.99 -25.22 -16.95
C GLU A 281 -8.70 -23.88 -16.95
N GLY A 282 -8.35 -23.01 -15.99
CA GLY A 282 -8.88 -21.66 -15.91
C GLY A 282 -8.50 -20.78 -17.11
N GLN A 283 -7.28 -20.95 -17.66
CA GLN A 283 -6.86 -20.25 -18.88
C GLN A 283 -7.65 -20.71 -20.11
N GLU A 284 -7.99 -21.99 -20.21
CA GLU A 284 -8.81 -22.49 -21.30
C GLU A 284 -10.26 -22.01 -21.19
N THR A 285 -10.82 -22.08 -19.98
CA THR A 285 -12.16 -21.51 -19.68
C THR A 285 -12.20 -20.02 -19.99
N PHE A 286 -11.17 -19.28 -19.61
CA PHE A 286 -11.06 -17.85 -19.93
C PHE A 286 -11.11 -17.61 -21.44
N LYS A 287 -10.32 -18.36 -22.24
CA LYS A 287 -10.32 -18.21 -23.71
C LYS A 287 -11.69 -18.47 -24.33
N GLN A 288 -12.38 -19.52 -23.86
CA GLN A 288 -13.74 -19.83 -24.34
C GLN A 288 -14.71 -18.68 -24.08
N LEU A 289 -14.66 -18.06 -22.90
CA LEU A 289 -15.50 -16.94 -22.51
C LEU A 289 -15.05 -15.58 -23.09
N ALA A 290 -13.79 -15.43 -23.46
CA ALA A 290 -13.17 -14.20 -23.95
C ALA A 290 -13.04 -14.14 -25.48
N CYS A 291 -13.92 -14.79 -26.24
CA CYS A 291 -13.85 -14.85 -27.71
C CYS A 291 -12.48 -15.31 -28.22
N ASN A 292 -11.93 -16.39 -27.68
CA ASN A 292 -10.61 -16.96 -27.97
C ASN A 292 -9.41 -16.06 -27.66
N LYS A 293 -9.56 -15.03 -26.83
CA LYS A 293 -8.46 -14.15 -26.40
C LYS A 293 -7.87 -14.65 -25.10
N THR A 294 -6.56 -14.56 -24.97
CA THR A 294 -5.86 -14.64 -23.68
C THR A 294 -6.12 -13.38 -22.85
N PRO A 295 -5.87 -13.41 -21.52
CA PRO A 295 -5.99 -12.20 -20.68
C PRO A 295 -5.18 -11.01 -21.20
N ASN A 296 -3.97 -11.27 -21.74
CA ASN A 296 -3.13 -10.19 -22.30
C ASN A 296 -3.70 -9.64 -23.60
N GLU A 297 -4.17 -10.50 -24.51
CA GLU A 297 -4.76 -10.07 -25.79
C GLU A 297 -6.05 -9.30 -25.55
N LEU A 298 -6.88 -9.71 -24.57
CA LEU A 298 -8.09 -8.96 -24.20
C LEU A 298 -7.72 -7.59 -23.62
N ALA A 299 -6.74 -7.52 -22.73
CA ALA A 299 -6.26 -6.26 -22.16
C ALA A 299 -5.74 -5.31 -23.24
N SER A 300 -4.90 -5.80 -24.17
CA SER A 300 -4.39 -5.01 -25.31
C SER A 300 -5.53 -4.54 -26.21
N PHE A 301 -6.49 -5.39 -26.52
CA PHE A 301 -7.66 -5.00 -27.33
C PHE A 301 -8.46 -3.88 -26.67
N LEU A 302 -8.76 -4.00 -25.38
CA LEU A 302 -9.52 -3.00 -24.62
C LEU A 302 -8.78 -1.66 -24.55
N ARG A 303 -7.44 -1.69 -24.52
CA ARG A 303 -6.59 -0.50 -24.48
C ARG A 303 -6.51 0.21 -25.82
N GLU A 304 -6.26 -0.53 -26.90
CA GLU A 304 -5.90 0.00 -28.22
C GLU A 304 -7.13 0.34 -29.08
N SER A 305 -8.27 -0.31 -28.81
CA SER A 305 -9.50 -0.10 -29.54
C SER A 305 -10.12 1.27 -29.26
N LYS A 306 -10.98 1.71 -30.21
CA LYS A 306 -11.87 2.85 -29.96
C LYS A 306 -12.75 2.58 -28.75
N LEU A 307 -12.97 3.59 -27.90
CA LEU A 307 -13.70 3.47 -26.66
C LEU A 307 -15.07 2.77 -26.81
N SER A 308 -15.80 3.09 -27.87
CA SER A 308 -17.11 2.44 -28.15
C SER A 308 -16.98 0.93 -28.35
N LYS A 309 -15.95 0.47 -29.09
CA LYS A 309 -15.72 -0.96 -29.31
C LYS A 309 -15.27 -1.68 -28.05
N SER A 310 -14.45 -1.02 -27.21
CA SER A 310 -14.05 -1.59 -25.93
C SER A 310 -15.24 -1.78 -25.00
N ILE A 311 -16.16 -0.79 -24.93
CA ILE A 311 -17.36 -0.87 -24.11
C ILE A 311 -18.34 -1.93 -24.65
N GLU A 312 -18.51 -2.02 -25.96
CA GLU A 312 -19.35 -3.05 -26.60
C GLU A 312 -18.87 -4.44 -26.22
N LEU A 313 -17.57 -4.73 -26.41
CA LEU A 313 -16.99 -6.01 -26.02
C LEU A 313 -17.11 -6.27 -24.50
N ILE A 314 -16.89 -5.27 -23.65
CA ILE A 314 -17.03 -5.45 -22.20
C ILE A 314 -18.45 -5.87 -21.82
N LYS A 315 -19.46 -5.31 -22.46
CA LYS A 315 -20.88 -5.67 -22.24
C LYS A 315 -21.22 -7.08 -22.75
N GLU A 316 -20.60 -7.51 -23.85
CA GLU A 316 -20.79 -8.85 -24.41
C GLU A 316 -20.19 -9.95 -23.54
N LEU A 317 -19.11 -9.66 -22.82
CA LEU A 317 -18.35 -10.64 -22.02
C LEU A 317 -18.88 -10.81 -20.58
N ASN A 318 -20.18 -10.68 -20.35
CA ASN A 318 -20.75 -10.77 -19.00
C ASN A 318 -20.42 -12.09 -18.29
N ASP A 319 -20.47 -13.22 -18.98
CA ASP A 319 -20.17 -14.54 -18.41
C ASP A 319 -18.69 -14.65 -17.97
N LEU A 320 -17.78 -14.01 -18.72
CA LEU A 320 -16.38 -13.90 -18.32
C LEU A 320 -16.23 -13.12 -17.01
N TRP A 321 -16.95 -12.01 -16.87
CA TRP A 321 -16.87 -11.19 -15.67
C TRP A 321 -17.41 -11.89 -14.44
N VAL A 322 -18.50 -12.63 -14.56
CA VAL A 322 -19.04 -13.50 -13.49
C VAL A 322 -17.99 -14.56 -13.11
N TYR A 323 -17.43 -15.25 -14.08
CA TYR A 323 -16.40 -16.26 -13.84
C TYR A 323 -15.19 -15.68 -13.08
N LEU A 324 -14.67 -14.51 -13.49
CA LEU A 324 -13.54 -13.86 -12.84
C LEU A 324 -13.85 -13.35 -11.44
N ASP A 325 -15.07 -12.91 -11.17
CA ASP A 325 -15.49 -12.48 -9.83
C ASP A 325 -15.62 -13.65 -8.86
N GLU A 326 -16.04 -14.83 -9.33
CA GLU A 326 -16.14 -16.06 -8.55
C GLU A 326 -14.78 -16.77 -8.33
N LEU A 327 -13.77 -16.46 -9.14
CA LEU A 327 -12.44 -17.06 -9.06
C LEU A 327 -11.78 -16.73 -7.72
N LYS A 328 -11.53 -17.75 -6.90
CA LYS A 328 -10.86 -17.59 -5.60
C LYS A 328 -9.35 -17.62 -5.77
N PRO A 329 -8.59 -16.82 -5.00
CA PRO A 329 -7.14 -16.96 -4.94
C PRO A 329 -6.75 -18.38 -4.51
N GLN A 330 -5.72 -18.94 -5.11
CA GLN A 330 -5.25 -20.31 -4.80
C GLN A 330 -4.65 -20.47 -3.39
N GLN A 331 -4.38 -19.38 -2.68
CA GLN A 331 -3.83 -19.42 -1.32
C GLN A 331 -4.85 -18.94 -0.30
N SER A 332 -5.23 -19.80 0.64
CA SER A 332 -6.01 -19.44 1.82
C SER A 332 -5.11 -18.70 2.81
N LYS A 333 -5.29 -17.40 2.99
CA LYS A 333 -4.66 -16.65 4.10
C LYS A 333 -5.25 -17.12 5.43
N LYS A 334 -4.39 -17.58 6.34
CA LYS A 334 -4.80 -17.82 7.73
C LYS A 334 -4.97 -16.49 8.42
N ILE A 335 -6.18 -16.25 8.99
CA ILE A 335 -6.49 -15.06 9.79
C ILE A 335 -6.46 -15.49 11.26
N TYR A 336 -5.64 -14.85 12.07
CA TYR A 336 -5.55 -15.10 13.52
C TYR A 336 -6.40 -14.09 14.28
N TYR A 337 -7.07 -14.56 15.38
CA TYR A 337 -7.94 -13.76 16.22
C TYR A 337 -7.35 -13.65 17.62
N SER A 338 -7.32 -12.44 18.22
CA SER A 338 -6.89 -12.20 19.60
C SER A 338 -7.89 -11.31 20.34
N GLU A 339 -8.20 -11.65 21.60
CA GLU A 339 -9.18 -10.96 22.46
C GLU A 339 -8.55 -9.95 23.44
N HIS A 340 -7.33 -9.49 23.22
CA HIS A 340 -6.66 -8.57 24.14
C HIS A 340 -7.05 -7.12 23.87
N VAL A 341 -7.38 -6.41 24.95
CA VAL A 341 -7.79 -4.99 24.93
C VAL A 341 -6.58 -4.12 24.67
N ASP A 342 -6.59 -3.40 23.54
CA ASP A 342 -5.59 -2.40 23.20
C ASP A 342 -6.26 -1.08 22.82
N GLU A 343 -5.59 0.05 23.04
CA GLU A 343 -6.08 1.39 22.71
C GLU A 343 -5.75 1.81 21.26
N LEU A 344 -5.85 0.89 20.30
CA LEU A 344 -5.81 1.27 18.90
C LEU A 344 -7.07 2.06 18.58
N LYS A 345 -6.95 3.34 18.29
CA LYS A 345 -8.11 4.19 17.99
C LYS A 345 -8.75 3.82 16.67
N GLU A 346 -7.96 3.53 15.66
CA GLU A 346 -8.46 3.22 14.33
C GLU A 346 -7.39 2.73 13.35
N THR A 347 -7.74 1.72 12.54
CA THR A 347 -7.07 1.41 11.27
C THR A 347 -8.12 1.46 10.18
N TYR A 348 -7.93 2.34 9.21
CA TYR A 348 -8.84 2.45 8.06
C TYR A 348 -8.08 2.33 6.74
N ARG A 349 -8.80 1.90 5.73
CA ARG A 349 -8.29 1.75 4.38
C ARG A 349 -8.90 2.84 3.51
N GLY A 350 -8.11 3.74 2.96
CA GLY A 350 -8.63 4.81 2.12
C GLY A 350 -7.70 6.02 1.97
N TYR A 351 -8.16 7.01 1.23
CA TYR A 351 -7.44 8.23 0.88
C TYR A 351 -7.94 9.49 1.62
N GLY A 352 -8.69 9.33 2.70
CA GLY A 352 -9.38 10.45 3.37
C GLY A 352 -8.44 11.48 4.00
N LYS A 353 -8.73 12.77 3.83
CA LYS A 353 -8.07 13.86 4.57
C LYS A 353 -8.53 13.96 6.02
N ASP A 354 -9.73 13.47 6.35
CA ASP A 354 -10.44 13.74 7.61
C ASP A 354 -10.84 12.45 8.34
N ASN A 355 -9.95 11.46 8.46
CA ASN A 355 -10.22 10.18 9.14
C ASN A 355 -11.44 9.42 8.58
N GLN A 356 -11.81 9.63 7.34
CA GLN A 356 -12.97 8.99 6.72
C GLN A 356 -12.70 7.51 6.45
N LYS A 357 -13.54 6.65 6.98
CA LYS A 357 -13.60 5.22 6.65
C LYS A 357 -14.19 5.04 5.26
N PRO A 358 -13.96 3.89 4.60
CA PRO A 358 -14.66 3.56 3.36
C PRO A 358 -16.19 3.63 3.49
N GLU A 359 -16.71 3.28 4.67
CA GLU A 359 -18.14 3.38 5.00
C GLU A 359 -18.60 4.84 5.07
N ASP A 360 -17.83 5.73 5.69
CA ASP A 360 -18.12 7.16 5.80
C ASP A 360 -18.12 7.84 4.42
N TYR A 361 -17.29 7.34 3.49
CA TYR A 361 -17.28 7.78 2.10
C TYR A 361 -18.59 7.43 1.39
N ILE A 362 -19.13 6.26 1.67
CA ILE A 362 -20.42 5.82 1.13
C ILE A 362 -21.56 6.63 1.76
N GLU A 363 -21.50 6.91 3.05
CA GLU A 363 -22.47 7.76 3.75
C GLU A 363 -22.41 9.20 3.27
N SER A 364 -21.24 9.82 3.26
CA SER A 364 -21.03 11.18 2.72
C SER A 364 -21.40 11.28 1.24
N PHE A 365 -21.16 10.23 0.47
CA PHE A 365 -21.57 10.15 -0.92
C PHE A 365 -23.09 10.02 -1.07
N LYS A 366 -23.77 9.25 -0.20
CA LYS A 366 -25.22 9.16 -0.15
C LYS A 366 -25.86 10.48 0.27
N GLU A 367 -25.28 11.15 1.27
CA GLU A 367 -25.71 12.49 1.69
C GLU A 367 -25.53 13.51 0.57
N PHE A 368 -24.34 13.54 -0.05
CA PHE A 368 -24.05 14.40 -1.20
C PHE A 368 -25.01 14.13 -2.36
N ILE A 369 -25.30 12.87 -2.68
CA ILE A 369 -26.28 12.48 -3.69
C ILE A 369 -27.68 12.97 -3.31
N THR A 370 -28.06 12.85 -2.05
CA THR A 370 -29.39 13.21 -1.56
C THR A 370 -29.58 14.74 -1.59
N GLU A 371 -28.56 15.49 -1.19
CA GLU A 371 -28.58 16.96 -1.17
C GLU A 371 -28.52 17.58 -2.57
N ASN A 372 -27.76 16.97 -3.49
CA ASN A 372 -27.55 17.48 -4.85
C ASN A 372 -28.37 16.74 -5.91
N ARG A 373 -29.41 16.02 -5.50
CA ARG A 373 -30.22 15.14 -6.35
C ARG A 373 -30.77 15.86 -7.60
N ASN A 374 -31.10 17.12 -7.51
CA ASN A 374 -31.66 17.91 -8.60
C ASN A 374 -30.60 18.60 -9.48
N GLU A 375 -29.34 18.64 -9.05
CA GLU A 375 -28.24 19.33 -9.75
C GLU A 375 -27.36 18.35 -10.55
N ILE A 376 -27.36 17.06 -10.19
CA ILE A 376 -26.54 16.06 -10.85
C ILE A 376 -27.41 15.28 -11.83
N VAL A 377 -27.30 15.59 -13.12
CA VAL A 377 -28.10 14.99 -14.21
C VAL A 377 -28.01 13.46 -14.21
N ALA A 378 -26.86 12.88 -13.86
CA ALA A 378 -26.66 11.43 -13.73
C ALA A 378 -27.52 10.78 -12.64
N LEU A 379 -27.93 11.52 -11.60
CA LEU A 379 -28.79 11.00 -10.53
C LEU A 379 -30.25 10.98 -10.90
N ASN A 380 -30.68 11.88 -11.80
CA ASN A 380 -32.06 11.87 -12.34
C ASN A 380 -32.35 10.62 -13.17
N VAL A 381 -31.31 9.97 -13.73
CA VAL A 381 -31.44 8.72 -14.51
C VAL A 381 -31.49 7.49 -13.59
N LEU A 382 -30.93 7.56 -12.38
CA LEU A 382 -30.94 6.45 -11.43
C LEU A 382 -32.26 6.31 -10.63
N TYR A 383 -33.09 7.38 -10.56
CA TYR A 383 -34.26 7.45 -9.69
C TYR A 383 -35.59 7.68 -10.46
N ASN A 384 -35.53 7.78 -11.80
CA ASN A 384 -36.69 7.72 -12.71
C ASN A 384 -36.64 6.41 -13.50
#